data_74211a1c0868a55bda01dd1652dfbe52
#
_entry.id   74211a1c0868a55bda01dd1652dfbe52
#
_cell.length_a   1.000
_cell.length_b   1.000
_cell.length_c   1.000
_cell.angle_alpha   90.00
_cell.angle_beta   90.00
_cell.angle_gamma   90.00
#
_symmetry.space_group_name_H-M   'P 1'
#
loop_
_entity.id
_entity.type
_entity.pdbx_description
1 polymer ?
#
loop_
_entity_poly.entity_id
_entity_poly.type
_entity_poly.pdbx_seq_one_letter_code
_entity_poly.pdbx_strand_id
1 'polypeptide(L)'
;EDLSASIFQAVVNQTISGLACGKPIRGHIAFLGGPLHFLSELKQAFIRTLKLDEEHTIVPENSHLFAAIGSALNAKEEVSVSLSALKERMAQSIKLDFEVARMEPLFASQEDYDAFNERQSQYNVATGDLASYEGNCFLGIDAGSTTTKAALVGEDGSLLYSFYDNNNGNPLATTIRAVQEIYSQMPDTARIAYSCSTGYGEALIKAALMLDEGEVETVSHYYAAAFFDPKVDCILDIGGQDMKLSLIHI
;
A
#
# COMPACT_ATOMS: atom_id res chain seq x y z
N GLU A 1 -0.04 25.00 -10.23
CA GLU A 1 1.21 25.41 -9.50
C GLU A 1 1.00 25.34 -7.99
N ASP A 2 -0.04 25.98 -7.43
CA ASP A 2 -0.26 26.03 -5.98
C ASP A 2 -0.49 24.66 -5.34
N LEU A 3 -1.23 23.78 -6.02
CA LEU A 3 -1.45 22.42 -5.53
C LEU A 3 -0.15 21.60 -5.46
N SER A 4 0.68 21.69 -6.49
CA SER A 4 1.98 20.99 -6.51
C SER A 4 2.92 21.53 -5.44
N ALA A 5 2.95 22.83 -5.22
CA ALA A 5 3.73 23.47 -4.17
C ALA A 5 3.25 23.03 -2.78
N SER A 6 1.95 22.93 -2.57
CA SER A 6 1.35 22.46 -1.31
C SER A 6 1.70 20.99 -1.03
N ILE A 7 1.69 20.13 -2.07
CA ILE A 7 2.11 18.73 -1.95
C ILE A 7 3.58 18.64 -1.56
N PHE A 8 4.48 19.37 -2.22
CA PHE A 8 5.89 19.39 -1.85
C PHE A 8 6.11 19.89 -0.42
N GLN A 9 5.38 20.92 0.00
CA GLN A 9 5.48 21.40 1.38
C GLN A 9 4.97 20.36 2.38
N ALA A 10 3.90 19.65 2.08
CA ALA A 10 3.39 18.57 2.92
C ALA A 10 4.41 17.43 3.06
N VAL A 11 5.04 17.00 1.94
CA VAL A 11 6.11 15.99 1.94
C VAL A 11 7.29 16.44 2.80
N VAL A 12 7.72 17.70 2.68
CA VAL A 12 8.81 18.26 3.49
C VAL A 12 8.46 18.22 4.98
N ASN A 13 7.27 18.69 5.36
CA ASN A 13 6.84 18.70 6.74
C ASN A 13 6.75 17.29 7.33
N GLN A 14 6.18 16.35 6.59
CA GLN A 14 6.08 14.96 7.00
C GLN A 14 7.46 14.30 7.14
N THR A 15 8.36 14.54 6.19
CA THR A 15 9.72 14.01 6.23
C THR A 15 10.50 14.55 7.43
N ILE A 16 10.45 15.86 7.67
CA ILE A 16 11.13 16.48 8.82
C ILE A 16 10.55 15.94 10.13
N SER A 17 9.22 15.90 10.27
CA SER A 17 8.57 15.43 11.51
C SER A 17 8.86 13.94 11.76
N GLY A 18 8.74 13.11 10.73
CA GLY A 18 8.89 11.66 10.84
C GLY A 18 10.33 11.22 11.06
N LEU A 19 11.29 11.81 10.33
CA LEU A 19 12.70 11.39 10.41
C LEU A 19 13.48 12.09 11.51
N ALA A 20 13.24 13.37 11.74
CA ALA A 20 13.95 14.12 12.77
C ALA A 20 13.48 13.77 14.19
N CYS A 21 12.25 13.30 14.35
CA CYS A 21 11.67 12.91 15.65
C CYS A 21 11.91 13.99 16.74
N GLY A 22 11.69 15.26 16.39
CA GLY A 22 11.91 16.41 17.27
C GLY A 22 13.38 16.84 17.45
N LYS A 23 14.34 16.16 16.83
CA LYS A 23 15.73 16.57 16.85
C LYS A 23 15.99 17.69 15.84
N PRO A 24 16.83 18.69 16.16
CA PRO A 24 17.15 19.75 15.22
C PRO A 24 18.03 19.23 14.08
N ILE A 25 17.64 19.49 12.83
CA ILE A 25 18.49 19.27 11.65
C ILE A 25 19.41 20.49 11.51
N ARG A 26 20.72 20.31 11.65
CA ARG A 26 21.71 21.39 11.68
C ARG A 26 22.99 20.99 10.95
N GLY A 27 23.79 22.00 10.56
CA GLY A 27 25.08 21.83 9.90
C GLY A 27 24.95 21.72 8.39
N HIS A 28 25.96 21.17 7.75
CA HIS A 28 26.01 21.02 6.31
C HIS A 28 25.12 19.85 5.86
N ILE A 29 24.10 20.13 5.06
CA ILE A 29 23.09 19.17 4.66
C ILE A 29 23.24 18.85 3.19
N ALA A 30 23.48 17.58 2.87
CA ALA A 30 23.57 17.09 1.51
C ALA A 30 22.22 16.57 1.01
N PHE A 31 21.79 17.08 -0.13
CA PHE A 31 20.56 16.66 -0.80
C PHE A 31 20.88 15.58 -1.83
N LEU A 32 20.54 14.33 -1.52
CA LEU A 32 20.89 13.14 -2.30
C LEU A 32 19.64 12.38 -2.74
N GLY A 33 19.81 11.53 -3.76
CA GLY A 33 18.76 10.65 -4.27
C GLY A 33 17.95 11.26 -5.42
N GLY A 34 17.25 10.39 -6.14
CA GLY A 34 16.52 10.76 -7.35
C GLY A 34 15.49 11.89 -7.15
N PRO A 35 14.56 11.82 -6.20
CA PRO A 35 13.58 12.87 -5.99
C PRO A 35 14.19 14.26 -5.76
N LEU A 36 15.21 14.37 -4.92
CA LEU A 36 15.86 15.66 -4.63
C LEU A 36 16.80 16.13 -5.73
N HIS A 37 17.23 15.23 -6.61
CA HIS A 37 17.99 15.57 -7.81
C HIS A 37 17.09 16.14 -8.91
N PHE A 38 16.00 15.44 -9.25
CA PHE A 38 15.15 15.78 -10.39
C PHE A 38 14.06 16.81 -10.07
N LEU A 39 13.59 16.87 -8.82
CA LEU A 39 12.52 17.78 -8.41
C LEU A 39 13.11 19.01 -7.69
N SER A 40 13.50 20.02 -8.46
CA SER A 40 14.13 21.24 -7.95
C SER A 40 13.24 21.93 -6.90
N GLU A 41 11.94 22.01 -7.12
CA GLU A 41 11.01 22.67 -6.21
C GLU A 41 10.83 21.94 -4.88
N LEU A 42 10.87 20.59 -4.88
CA LEU A 42 10.89 19.82 -3.66
C LEU A 42 12.15 20.12 -2.83
N LYS A 43 13.31 20.16 -3.48
CA LYS A 43 14.58 20.52 -2.84
C LYS A 43 14.54 21.95 -2.29
N GLN A 44 14.03 22.91 -3.05
CA GLN A 44 13.86 24.29 -2.59
C GLN A 44 12.89 24.40 -1.41
N ALA A 45 11.84 23.60 -1.36
CA ALA A 45 10.93 23.54 -0.22
C ALA A 45 11.63 23.07 1.06
N PHE A 46 12.53 22.09 0.99
CA PHE A 46 13.40 21.69 2.12
C PHE A 46 14.32 22.82 2.57
N ILE A 47 15.03 23.47 1.64
CA ILE A 47 15.98 24.55 1.92
C ILE A 47 15.26 25.70 2.64
N ARG A 48 14.09 26.12 2.14
CA ARG A 48 13.28 27.15 2.76
C ARG A 48 12.78 26.77 4.16
N THR A 49 12.27 25.55 4.32
CA THR A 49 11.71 25.08 5.59
C THR A 49 12.76 24.93 6.67
N LEU A 50 13.94 24.43 6.30
CA LEU A 50 15.09 24.27 7.21
C LEU A 50 15.87 25.57 7.38
N LYS A 51 15.55 26.63 6.62
CA LYS A 51 16.24 27.95 6.62
C LYS A 51 17.74 27.83 6.37
N LEU A 52 18.11 26.98 5.39
CA LEU A 52 19.50 26.78 5.03
C LEU A 52 20.02 27.91 4.14
N ASP A 53 21.25 28.32 4.38
CA ASP A 53 22.03 29.20 3.51
C ASP A 53 22.88 28.39 2.51
N GLU A 54 23.63 29.08 1.65
CA GLU A 54 24.47 28.44 0.63
C GLU A 54 25.61 27.63 1.26
N GLU A 55 26.19 28.06 2.37
CA GLU A 55 27.29 27.37 3.06
C GLU A 55 26.83 26.02 3.63
N HIS A 56 25.59 25.95 4.14
CA HIS A 56 25.03 24.76 4.75
C HIS A 56 24.26 23.87 3.76
N THR A 57 24.18 24.25 2.49
CA THR A 57 23.43 23.54 1.45
C THR A 57 24.39 22.85 0.47
N ILE A 58 24.47 21.53 0.52
CA ILE A 58 25.32 20.74 -0.39
C ILE A 58 24.43 20.06 -1.42
N VAL A 59 24.57 20.45 -2.70
CA VAL A 59 23.84 19.87 -3.82
C VAL A 59 24.83 19.35 -4.85
N PRO A 60 25.30 18.10 -4.73
CA PRO A 60 26.22 17.52 -5.69
C PRO A 60 25.58 17.32 -7.06
N GLU A 61 26.35 17.51 -8.13
CA GLU A 61 25.88 17.37 -9.50
C GLU A 61 25.27 15.96 -9.77
N ASN A 62 25.91 14.91 -9.27
CA ASN A 62 25.49 13.52 -9.46
C ASN A 62 24.81 12.94 -8.21
N SER A 63 24.02 13.75 -7.50
CA SER A 63 23.42 13.39 -6.21
C SER A 63 22.54 12.11 -6.26
N HIS A 64 21.95 11.79 -7.40
CA HIS A 64 21.15 10.57 -7.61
C HIS A 64 22.00 9.30 -7.72
N LEU A 65 23.32 9.40 -7.97
CA LEU A 65 24.24 8.28 -8.09
C LEU A 65 25.05 8.02 -6.81
N PHE A 66 24.90 8.81 -5.76
CA PHE A 66 25.74 8.77 -4.58
C PHE A 66 25.78 7.43 -3.86
N ALA A 67 24.65 6.71 -3.83
CA ALA A 67 24.63 5.35 -3.26
C ALA A 67 25.54 4.39 -4.05
N ALA A 68 25.50 4.44 -5.39
CA ALA A 68 26.34 3.63 -6.25
C ALA A 68 27.82 4.05 -6.17
N ILE A 69 28.08 5.37 -6.14
CA ILE A 69 29.42 5.91 -5.96
C ILE A 69 30.02 5.45 -4.61
N GLY A 70 29.24 5.58 -3.53
CA GLY A 70 29.65 5.14 -2.21
C GLY A 70 29.93 3.64 -2.13
N SER A 71 29.11 2.83 -2.81
CA SER A 71 29.37 1.39 -2.93
C SER A 71 30.67 1.10 -3.67
N ALA A 72 30.95 1.80 -4.76
CA ALA A 72 32.20 1.65 -5.51
C ALA A 72 33.42 2.08 -4.70
N LEU A 73 33.32 3.20 -3.97
CA LEU A 73 34.40 3.70 -3.10
C LEU A 73 34.68 2.78 -1.89
N ASN A 74 33.69 2.03 -1.45
CA ASN A 74 33.82 1.05 -0.37
C ASN A 74 34.28 -0.34 -0.87
N ALA A 75 34.51 -0.51 -2.17
CA ALA A 75 35.04 -1.75 -2.71
C ALA A 75 36.44 -2.03 -2.15
N LYS A 76 36.62 -3.24 -1.60
CA LYS A 76 37.95 -3.67 -1.08
C LYS A 76 38.74 -4.28 -2.20
N GLU A 77 40.04 -3.95 -2.26
CA GLU A 77 40.97 -4.44 -3.28
C GLU A 77 41.24 -5.96 -3.23
N GLU A 78 40.86 -6.62 -2.15
CA GLU A 78 41.15 -8.03 -1.91
C GLU A 78 40.42 -9.01 -2.85
N VAL A 79 39.41 -8.57 -3.60
CA VAL A 79 38.68 -9.41 -4.53
C VAL A 79 38.69 -8.82 -5.93
N SER A 80 39.63 -9.27 -6.74
CA SER A 80 39.69 -8.90 -8.15
C SER A 80 39.12 -10.03 -9.01
N VAL A 81 38.18 -9.68 -9.90
CA VAL A 81 37.63 -10.60 -10.89
C VAL A 81 38.01 -10.08 -12.27
N SER A 82 38.60 -10.96 -13.12
CA SER A 82 38.89 -10.56 -14.49
C SER A 82 37.61 -10.33 -15.29
N LEU A 83 37.67 -9.42 -16.28
CA LEU A 83 36.54 -9.15 -17.14
C LEU A 83 36.06 -10.42 -17.89
N SER A 84 36.97 -11.32 -18.26
CA SER A 84 36.63 -12.62 -18.88
C SER A 84 35.85 -13.51 -17.94
N ALA A 85 36.29 -13.64 -16.68
CA ALA A 85 35.59 -14.44 -15.67
C ALA A 85 34.22 -13.85 -15.34
N LEU A 86 34.07 -12.51 -15.33
CA LEU A 86 32.80 -11.85 -15.16
C LEU A 86 31.84 -12.16 -16.33
N LYS A 87 32.33 -12.06 -17.57
CA LYS A 87 31.53 -12.39 -18.76
C LYS A 87 31.07 -13.86 -18.77
N GLU A 88 31.96 -14.78 -18.38
CA GLU A 88 31.61 -16.21 -18.27
C GLU A 88 30.52 -16.45 -17.19
N ARG A 89 30.62 -15.79 -16.03
CA ARG A 89 29.60 -15.85 -14.98
C ARG A 89 28.25 -15.28 -15.46
N MET A 90 28.27 -14.17 -16.18
CA MET A 90 27.04 -13.56 -16.72
C MET A 90 26.40 -14.41 -17.84
N ALA A 91 27.18 -15.19 -18.58
CA ALA A 91 26.70 -16.11 -19.61
C ALA A 91 26.11 -17.41 -19.03
N GLN A 92 26.49 -17.77 -17.82
CA GLN A 92 25.90 -18.89 -17.09
C GLN A 92 24.67 -18.40 -16.34
N SER A 93 23.58 -19.21 -16.31
CA SER A 93 22.46 -18.89 -15.42
C SER A 93 22.98 -18.92 -13.97
N ILE A 94 23.05 -17.76 -13.37
CA ILE A 94 23.55 -17.60 -12.00
C ILE A 94 22.52 -18.27 -11.09
N LYS A 95 22.82 -19.45 -10.60
CA LYS A 95 22.16 -19.97 -9.40
C LYS A 95 22.68 -19.12 -8.25
N LEU A 96 21.83 -18.24 -7.76
CA LEU A 96 22.15 -17.45 -6.59
C LEU A 96 22.14 -18.39 -5.38
N ASP A 97 23.31 -18.82 -4.93
CA ASP A 97 23.50 -19.55 -3.67
C ASP A 97 23.34 -18.65 -2.43
N PHE A 98 22.62 -17.52 -2.60
CA PHE A 98 22.30 -16.61 -1.48
C PHE A 98 21.02 -17.01 -0.74
N GLU A 99 20.39 -18.11 -1.11
CA GLU A 99 19.24 -18.55 -0.34
C GLU A 99 19.68 -19.06 1.01
N VAL A 100 19.36 -18.27 2.02
CA VAL A 100 19.15 -18.74 3.39
C VAL A 100 18.38 -20.06 3.31
N ALA A 101 18.74 -21.04 4.10
CA ALA A 101 18.12 -22.36 4.09
C ALA A 101 16.60 -22.26 3.82
N ARG A 102 16.17 -22.78 2.69
CA ARG A 102 14.74 -22.78 2.35
C ARG A 102 14.01 -23.61 3.40
N MET A 103 12.88 -23.11 3.81
CA MET A 103 11.92 -23.93 4.56
C MET A 103 11.38 -25.03 3.61
N GLU A 104 10.91 -26.12 4.19
CA GLU A 104 10.20 -27.12 3.41
C GLU A 104 9.02 -26.49 2.66
N PRO A 105 8.68 -27.01 1.48
CA PRO A 105 7.50 -26.54 0.75
C PRO A 105 6.26 -26.58 1.64
N LEU A 106 5.38 -25.60 1.48
CA LEU A 106 4.14 -25.53 2.26
C LEU A 106 3.26 -26.78 2.08
N PHE A 107 3.29 -27.35 0.89
CA PHE A 107 2.61 -28.61 0.56
C PHE A 107 3.64 -29.59 -0.01
N ALA A 108 3.72 -30.78 0.58
CA ALA A 108 4.63 -31.83 0.13
C ALA A 108 4.02 -32.60 -1.06
N SER A 109 2.70 -32.64 -1.19
CA SER A 109 1.97 -33.35 -2.22
C SER A 109 0.72 -32.60 -2.68
N GLN A 110 0.10 -33.08 -3.76
CA GLN A 110 -1.19 -32.56 -4.24
C GLN A 110 -2.31 -32.84 -3.21
N GLU A 111 -2.25 -33.99 -2.52
CA GLU A 111 -3.20 -34.37 -1.49
C GLU A 111 -3.18 -33.40 -0.32
N ASP A 112 -1.99 -32.92 0.09
CA ASP A 112 -1.84 -31.91 1.14
C ASP A 112 -2.50 -30.58 0.74
N TYR A 113 -2.31 -30.19 -0.54
CA TYR A 113 -2.92 -28.99 -1.08
C TYR A 113 -4.46 -29.11 -1.17
N ASP A 114 -4.96 -30.25 -1.60
CA ASP A 114 -6.40 -30.52 -1.70
C ASP A 114 -7.06 -30.55 -0.33
N ALA A 115 -6.41 -31.18 0.67
CA ALA A 115 -6.85 -31.18 2.06
C ALA A 115 -6.86 -29.76 2.69
N PHE A 116 -5.87 -28.94 2.34
CA PHE A 116 -5.87 -27.53 2.71
C PHE A 116 -7.06 -26.78 2.12
N ASN A 117 -7.31 -26.94 0.83
CA ASN A 117 -8.42 -26.26 0.14
C ASN A 117 -9.79 -26.72 0.69
N GLU A 118 -9.97 -28.02 0.94
CA GLU A 118 -11.19 -28.56 1.55
C GLU A 118 -11.43 -27.95 2.94
N ARG A 119 -10.40 -27.86 3.78
CA ARG A 119 -10.50 -27.20 5.08
C ARG A 119 -10.83 -25.72 4.95
N GLN A 120 -10.17 -24.99 4.03
CA GLN A 120 -10.42 -23.55 3.84
C GLN A 120 -11.80 -23.27 3.26
N SER A 121 -12.34 -24.16 2.43
CA SER A 121 -13.67 -24.00 1.83
C SER A 121 -14.81 -23.98 2.84
N GLN A 122 -14.58 -24.39 4.09
CA GLN A 122 -15.55 -24.32 5.19
C GLN A 122 -15.72 -22.90 5.75
N TYR A 123 -14.78 -21.98 5.46
CA TYR A 123 -14.76 -20.62 5.97
C TYR A 123 -15.06 -19.59 4.87
N ASN A 124 -16.02 -19.87 4.03
CA ASN A 124 -16.44 -18.95 2.98
C ASN A 124 -17.44 -17.91 3.51
N VAL A 125 -17.33 -16.69 2.96
CA VAL A 125 -18.35 -15.66 3.14
C VAL A 125 -19.63 -16.11 2.45
N ALA A 126 -20.76 -15.92 3.11
CA ALA A 126 -22.07 -16.13 2.45
C ALA A 126 -22.18 -15.17 1.25
N THR A 127 -22.53 -15.70 0.09
CA THR A 127 -22.70 -14.90 -1.14
C THR A 127 -24.17 -14.89 -1.55
N GLY A 128 -24.64 -13.72 -2.01
CA GLY A 128 -25.95 -13.54 -2.60
C GLY A 128 -25.84 -13.21 -4.09
N ASP A 129 -26.96 -13.23 -4.78
CA ASP A 129 -27.05 -12.82 -6.19
C ASP A 129 -27.57 -11.39 -6.27
N LEU A 130 -26.71 -10.46 -6.70
CA LEU A 130 -27.07 -9.05 -6.83
C LEU A 130 -28.20 -8.82 -7.84
N ALA A 131 -28.24 -9.57 -8.93
CA ALA A 131 -29.20 -9.37 -9.99
C ALA A 131 -30.66 -9.66 -9.56
N SER A 132 -30.84 -10.49 -8.53
CA SER A 132 -32.14 -10.84 -7.97
C SER A 132 -32.38 -10.28 -6.56
N TYR A 133 -31.47 -9.42 -6.07
CA TYR A 133 -31.54 -8.89 -4.71
C TYR A 133 -32.64 -7.84 -4.56
N GLU A 134 -33.36 -7.91 -3.45
CA GLU A 134 -34.41 -6.95 -3.07
C GLU A 134 -34.11 -6.40 -1.68
N GLY A 135 -34.15 -5.08 -1.52
CA GLY A 135 -33.99 -4.43 -0.23
C GLY A 135 -32.73 -3.57 -0.12
N ASN A 136 -32.38 -3.27 1.12
CA ASN A 136 -31.20 -2.43 1.40
C ASN A 136 -29.90 -3.23 1.30
N CYS A 137 -28.89 -2.60 0.75
CA CYS A 137 -27.52 -3.11 0.78
C CYS A 137 -26.55 -2.01 1.23
N PHE A 138 -25.31 -2.38 1.56
CA PHE A 138 -24.30 -1.52 2.16
C PHE A 138 -23.04 -1.58 1.32
N LEU A 139 -22.51 -0.40 0.97
CA LEU A 139 -21.31 -0.29 0.16
C LEU A 139 -20.09 0.02 1.03
N GLY A 140 -19.12 -0.87 1.02
CA GLY A 140 -17.79 -0.66 1.61
C GLY A 140 -16.72 -0.47 0.53
N ILE A 141 -15.84 0.52 0.70
CA ILE A 141 -14.74 0.82 -0.22
C ILE A 141 -13.44 0.91 0.56
N ASP A 142 -12.48 0.04 0.25
CA ASP A 142 -11.10 0.16 0.72
C ASP A 142 -10.24 0.74 -0.41
N ALA A 143 -9.90 2.02 -0.29
CA ALA A 143 -9.01 2.71 -1.21
C ALA A 143 -7.57 2.70 -0.68
N GLY A 144 -6.88 1.59 -0.90
CA GLY A 144 -5.49 1.42 -0.51
C GLY A 144 -4.51 2.22 -1.38
N SER A 145 -3.23 2.16 -1.05
CA SER A 145 -2.16 2.85 -1.81
C SER A 145 -1.93 2.25 -3.20
N THR A 146 -2.05 0.93 -3.34
CA THR A 146 -1.80 0.21 -4.60
C THR A 146 -3.06 -0.35 -5.24
N THR A 147 -4.04 -0.74 -4.45
CA THR A 147 -5.25 -1.41 -4.91
C THR A 147 -6.50 -0.78 -4.30
N THR A 148 -7.61 -0.82 -5.03
CA THR A 148 -8.94 -0.51 -4.52
C THR A 148 -9.78 -1.76 -4.48
N LYS A 149 -10.52 -1.95 -3.38
CA LYS A 149 -11.53 -2.98 -3.24
C LYS A 149 -12.86 -2.32 -2.95
N ALA A 150 -13.93 -2.91 -3.47
CA ALA A 150 -15.29 -2.54 -3.10
C ALA A 150 -16.11 -3.82 -2.83
N ALA A 151 -16.95 -3.75 -1.81
CA ALA A 151 -17.86 -4.82 -1.44
C ALA A 151 -19.25 -4.25 -1.31
N LEU A 152 -20.24 -4.92 -1.90
CA LEU A 152 -21.66 -4.65 -1.66
C LEU A 152 -22.21 -5.80 -0.83
N VAL A 153 -22.76 -5.49 0.33
CA VAL A 153 -23.21 -6.47 1.33
C VAL A 153 -24.72 -6.30 1.56
N GLY A 154 -25.44 -7.42 1.61
CA GLY A 154 -26.87 -7.43 1.94
C GLY A 154 -27.14 -7.23 3.43
N GLU A 155 -28.43 -7.04 3.80
CA GLU A 155 -28.85 -6.88 5.21
C GLU A 155 -28.53 -8.10 6.08
N ASP A 156 -28.42 -9.27 5.46
CA ASP A 156 -28.06 -10.53 6.12
C ASP A 156 -26.55 -10.76 6.24
N GLY A 157 -25.74 -9.82 5.74
CA GLY A 157 -24.30 -9.93 5.69
C GLY A 157 -23.74 -10.71 4.50
N SER A 158 -24.59 -11.15 3.57
CA SER A 158 -24.13 -11.83 2.36
C SER A 158 -23.41 -10.87 1.41
N LEU A 159 -22.31 -11.33 0.80
CA LEU A 159 -21.58 -10.59 -0.22
C LEU A 159 -22.32 -10.67 -1.55
N LEU A 160 -22.89 -9.54 -1.98
CA LEU A 160 -23.65 -9.43 -3.23
C LEU A 160 -22.78 -9.13 -4.44
N TYR A 161 -21.71 -8.35 -4.22
CA TYR A 161 -20.74 -7.99 -5.24
C TYR A 161 -19.38 -7.69 -4.63
N SER A 162 -18.33 -8.03 -5.33
CA SER A 162 -16.95 -7.68 -4.94
C SER A 162 -16.16 -7.17 -6.14
N PHE A 163 -15.34 -6.15 -5.88
CA PHE A 163 -14.40 -5.58 -6.84
C PHE A 163 -13.01 -5.55 -6.24
N TYR A 164 -12.01 -5.87 -7.04
CA TYR A 164 -10.60 -5.77 -6.67
C TYR A 164 -9.77 -5.40 -7.89
N ASP A 165 -9.09 -4.26 -7.86
CA ASP A 165 -8.19 -3.89 -8.95
C ASP A 165 -7.05 -2.97 -8.49
N ASN A 166 -6.02 -2.86 -9.33
CA ASN A 166 -4.88 -1.98 -9.11
C ASN A 166 -5.25 -0.52 -9.40
N ASN A 167 -4.78 0.38 -8.56
CA ASN A 167 -5.04 1.83 -8.68
C ASN A 167 -4.29 2.49 -9.83
N ASN A 168 -3.18 1.91 -10.28
CA ASN A 168 -2.29 2.55 -11.26
C ASN A 168 -1.96 4.02 -10.91
N GLY A 169 -1.83 4.32 -9.61
CA GLY A 169 -1.60 5.66 -9.08
C GLY A 169 -2.83 6.57 -8.99
N ASN A 170 -4.03 6.09 -9.34
CA ASN A 170 -5.27 6.88 -9.28
C ASN A 170 -6.42 6.09 -8.62
N PRO A 171 -6.46 6.04 -7.28
CA PRO A 171 -7.50 5.32 -6.56
C PRO A 171 -8.91 5.85 -6.84
N LEU A 172 -9.07 7.16 -7.06
CA LEU A 172 -10.38 7.75 -7.35
C LEU A 172 -10.96 7.22 -8.67
N ALA A 173 -10.18 7.16 -9.73
CA ALA A 173 -10.66 6.62 -11.01
C ALA A 173 -11.03 5.15 -10.90
N THR A 174 -10.25 4.35 -10.16
CA THR A 174 -10.55 2.94 -9.91
C THR A 174 -11.82 2.77 -9.09
N THR A 175 -12.01 3.60 -8.06
CA THR A 175 -13.24 3.59 -7.25
C THR A 175 -14.48 3.98 -8.08
N ILE A 176 -14.38 5.03 -8.91
CA ILE A 176 -15.49 5.42 -9.79
C ILE A 176 -15.90 4.26 -10.69
N ARG A 177 -14.94 3.56 -11.27
CA ARG A 177 -15.21 2.37 -12.10
C ARG A 177 -15.89 1.27 -11.29
N ALA A 178 -15.41 0.95 -10.10
CA ALA A 178 -16.05 -0.04 -9.22
C ALA A 178 -17.51 0.30 -8.93
N VAL A 179 -17.79 1.55 -8.60
CA VAL A 179 -19.17 2.01 -8.32
C VAL A 179 -20.03 1.96 -9.59
N GLN A 180 -19.51 2.34 -10.75
CA GLN A 180 -20.22 2.22 -12.02
C GLN A 180 -20.55 0.76 -12.36
N GLU A 181 -19.61 -0.17 -12.14
CA GLU A 181 -19.85 -1.60 -12.35
C GLU A 181 -20.92 -2.14 -11.41
N ILE A 182 -20.93 -1.74 -10.13
CA ILE A 182 -21.98 -2.08 -9.16
C ILE A 182 -23.34 -1.60 -9.66
N TYR A 183 -23.47 -0.30 -9.98
CA TYR A 183 -24.73 0.27 -10.44
C TYR A 183 -25.23 -0.35 -11.76
N SER A 184 -24.32 -0.76 -12.65
CA SER A 184 -24.71 -1.41 -13.90
C SER A 184 -25.37 -2.79 -13.72
N GLN A 185 -25.14 -3.43 -12.56
CA GLN A 185 -25.64 -4.76 -12.23
C GLN A 185 -26.74 -4.74 -11.16
N MET A 186 -26.93 -3.60 -10.48
CA MET A 186 -27.98 -3.46 -9.47
C MET A 186 -29.37 -3.45 -10.10
N PRO A 187 -30.31 -4.27 -9.61
CA PRO A 187 -31.71 -4.15 -9.99
C PRO A 187 -32.38 -2.96 -9.31
N ASP A 188 -33.47 -2.47 -9.86
CA ASP A 188 -34.26 -1.37 -9.30
C ASP A 188 -34.87 -1.71 -7.91
N THR A 189 -34.90 -2.97 -7.55
CA THR A 189 -35.37 -3.48 -6.24
C THR A 189 -34.33 -3.37 -5.13
N ALA A 190 -33.04 -3.16 -5.48
CA ALA A 190 -31.96 -3.01 -4.54
C ALA A 190 -31.61 -1.53 -4.33
N ARG A 191 -31.25 -1.17 -3.09
CA ARG A 191 -30.88 0.19 -2.73
C ARG A 191 -29.65 0.21 -1.83
N ILE A 192 -28.65 0.99 -2.19
CA ILE A 192 -27.53 1.30 -1.27
C ILE A 192 -28.06 2.24 -0.18
N ALA A 193 -28.22 1.70 1.04
CA ALA A 193 -28.77 2.42 2.17
C ALA A 193 -27.69 3.18 2.96
N TYR A 194 -26.45 2.71 2.92
CA TYR A 194 -25.29 3.33 3.57
C TYR A 194 -24.00 2.98 2.86
N SER A 195 -23.03 3.89 2.91
CA SER A 195 -21.76 3.75 2.23
C SER A 195 -20.60 4.25 3.10
N CYS A 196 -19.51 3.50 3.11
CA CYS A 196 -18.33 3.81 3.91
C CYS A 196 -17.05 3.61 3.10
N SER A 197 -16.07 4.46 3.31
CA SER A 197 -14.71 4.30 2.78
C SER A 197 -13.69 4.11 3.88
N THR A 198 -12.61 3.40 3.56
CA THR A 198 -11.45 3.19 4.42
C THR A 198 -10.16 3.18 3.59
N GLY A 199 -9.00 3.02 4.25
CA GLY A 199 -7.69 2.99 3.62
C GLY A 199 -7.06 4.37 3.43
N TYR A 200 -5.90 4.44 2.76
CA TYR A 200 -5.16 5.69 2.54
C TYR A 200 -5.93 6.76 1.76
N GLY A 201 -6.85 6.33 0.89
CA GLY A 201 -7.69 7.21 0.09
C GLY A 201 -9.03 7.56 0.72
N GLU A 202 -9.30 7.16 1.97
CA GLU A 202 -10.58 7.27 2.66
C GLU A 202 -11.21 8.66 2.51
N ALA A 203 -10.53 9.70 2.97
CA ALA A 203 -11.05 11.06 2.97
C ALA A 203 -11.31 11.61 1.55
N LEU A 204 -10.44 11.25 0.60
CA LEU A 204 -10.60 11.63 -0.81
C LEU A 204 -11.85 10.98 -1.41
N ILE A 205 -12.03 9.68 -1.22
CA ILE A 205 -13.14 8.91 -1.78
C ILE A 205 -14.46 9.34 -1.15
N LYS A 206 -14.50 9.48 0.19
CA LYS A 206 -15.66 10.00 0.92
C LYS A 206 -16.10 11.35 0.35
N ALA A 207 -15.17 12.30 0.21
CA ALA A 207 -15.50 13.64 -0.27
C ALA A 207 -15.92 13.64 -1.75
N ALA A 208 -15.24 12.88 -2.61
CA ALA A 208 -15.50 12.87 -4.05
C ALA A 208 -16.82 12.19 -4.42
N LEU A 209 -17.16 11.12 -3.73
CA LEU A 209 -18.38 10.33 -3.99
C LEU A 209 -19.52 10.65 -3.00
N MET A 210 -19.31 11.59 -2.08
CA MET A 210 -20.29 11.97 -1.04
C MET A 210 -20.78 10.76 -0.24
N LEU A 211 -19.84 9.89 0.16
CA LEU A 211 -20.17 8.72 0.98
C LEU A 211 -20.59 9.16 2.39
N ASP A 212 -21.40 8.33 3.03
CA ASP A 212 -21.96 8.63 4.35
C ASP A 212 -20.85 8.70 5.41
N GLU A 213 -19.87 7.78 5.36
CA GLU A 213 -18.83 7.69 6.37
C GLU A 213 -17.45 7.37 5.81
N GLY A 214 -16.43 7.70 6.58
CA GLY A 214 -15.05 7.27 6.43
C GLY A 214 -14.58 6.68 7.75
N GLU A 215 -14.00 5.47 7.71
CA GLU A 215 -13.61 4.74 8.90
C GLU A 215 -12.14 4.35 8.86
N VAL A 216 -11.53 4.27 10.03
CA VAL A 216 -10.15 3.79 10.17
C VAL A 216 -10.07 2.31 9.79
N GLU A 217 -9.07 1.95 9.02
CA GLU A 217 -8.89 0.61 8.48
C GLU A 217 -8.87 -0.51 9.55
N THR A 218 -8.22 -0.26 10.70
CA THR A 218 -8.20 -1.21 11.82
C THR A 218 -9.58 -1.43 12.44
N VAL A 219 -10.42 -0.40 12.46
CA VAL A 219 -11.81 -0.49 12.94
C VAL A 219 -12.65 -1.27 11.94
N SER A 220 -12.49 -1.00 10.64
CA SER A 220 -13.18 -1.75 9.57
C SER A 220 -12.83 -3.24 9.62
N HIS A 221 -11.55 -3.59 9.82
CA HIS A 221 -11.10 -4.98 10.00
C HIS A 221 -11.75 -5.63 11.22
N TYR A 222 -11.84 -4.90 12.34
CA TYR A 222 -12.48 -5.41 13.54
C TYR A 222 -13.96 -5.75 13.31
N TYR A 223 -14.73 -4.83 12.72
CA TYR A 223 -16.15 -5.08 12.46
C TYR A 223 -16.38 -6.29 11.56
N ALA A 224 -15.57 -6.42 10.50
CA ALA A 224 -15.65 -7.58 9.63
C ALA A 224 -15.30 -8.88 10.36
N ALA A 225 -14.19 -8.91 11.09
CA ALA A 225 -13.75 -10.09 11.82
C ALA A 225 -14.75 -10.50 12.92
N ALA A 226 -15.25 -9.54 13.69
CA ALA A 226 -16.24 -9.79 14.75
C ALA A 226 -17.62 -10.23 14.21
N PHE A 227 -17.96 -9.85 12.98
CA PHE A 227 -19.17 -10.34 12.32
C PHE A 227 -19.09 -11.85 12.03
N PHE A 228 -17.90 -12.34 11.59
CA PHE A 228 -17.68 -13.76 11.31
C PHE A 228 -17.42 -14.58 12.58
N ASP A 229 -16.64 -14.06 13.51
CA ASP A 229 -16.39 -14.69 14.80
C ASP A 229 -16.36 -13.62 15.91
N PRO A 230 -17.44 -13.51 16.71
CA PRO A 230 -17.48 -12.56 17.83
C PRO A 230 -16.44 -12.84 18.93
N LYS A 231 -15.72 -13.95 18.86
CA LYS A 231 -14.66 -14.31 19.82
C LYS A 231 -13.28 -13.92 19.32
N VAL A 232 -13.18 -13.16 18.23
CA VAL A 232 -11.87 -12.72 17.72
C VAL A 232 -11.14 -11.88 18.77
N ASP A 233 -9.94 -12.28 19.14
CA ASP A 233 -9.08 -11.60 20.11
C ASP A 233 -7.91 -10.87 19.43
N CYS A 234 -7.54 -11.31 18.23
CA CYS A 234 -6.39 -10.78 17.51
C CYS A 234 -6.65 -10.82 16.00
N ILE A 235 -6.30 -9.74 15.34
CA ILE A 235 -6.32 -9.63 13.88
C ILE A 235 -4.90 -9.41 13.38
N LEU A 236 -4.44 -10.30 12.53
CA LEU A 236 -3.18 -10.18 11.81
C LEU A 236 -3.50 -9.82 10.35
N ASP A 237 -3.21 -8.58 9.99
CA ASP A 237 -3.37 -8.07 8.63
C ASP A 237 -2.01 -7.94 7.95
N ILE A 238 -1.86 -8.56 6.79
CA ILE A 238 -0.64 -8.51 5.97
C ILE A 238 -1.02 -7.98 4.60
N GLY A 239 -0.80 -6.68 4.44
CA GLY A 239 -1.04 -5.96 3.20
C GLY A 239 0.15 -5.97 2.24
N GLY A 240 0.00 -5.28 1.12
CA GLY A 240 1.05 -5.16 0.10
C GLY A 240 2.25 -4.29 0.53
N GLN A 241 2.08 -3.38 1.47
CA GLN A 241 3.10 -2.42 1.91
C GLN A 241 3.30 -2.38 3.43
N ASP A 242 2.34 -2.86 4.19
CA ASP A 242 2.38 -2.84 5.65
C ASP A 242 1.85 -4.14 6.26
N MET A 243 2.13 -4.31 7.54
CA MET A 243 1.59 -5.38 8.37
C MET A 243 1.05 -4.76 9.64
N LYS A 244 -0.13 -5.20 10.06
CA LYS A 244 -0.78 -4.72 11.27
C LYS A 244 -1.14 -5.89 12.17
N LEU A 245 -0.93 -5.70 13.46
CA LEU A 245 -1.40 -6.59 14.51
C LEU A 245 -2.35 -5.80 15.40
N SER A 246 -3.60 -6.18 15.43
CA SER A 246 -4.61 -5.57 16.29
C SER A 246 -5.03 -6.55 17.38
N LEU A 247 -4.82 -6.17 18.64
CA LEU A 247 -5.31 -6.89 19.81
C LEU A 247 -6.65 -6.27 20.22
N ILE A 248 -7.68 -7.10 20.38
CA ILE A 248 -9.06 -6.63 20.57
C ILE A 248 -9.36 -6.39 22.05
N HIS A 249 -8.84 -7.27 22.92
CA HIS A 249 -9.08 -7.22 24.36
C HIS A 249 -7.74 -7.14 25.10
N ILE A 250 -7.36 -5.94 25.49
CA ILE A 250 -6.19 -5.69 26.35
C ILE A 250 -6.68 -5.32 27.75
#